data_4ab391b8204dde8d5ae036d129d09f79
#
_entry.id   4ab391b8204dde8d5ae036d129d09f79
#
_cell.length_a   1.000
_cell.length_b   1.000
_cell.length_c   1.000
_cell.angle_alpha   90.00
_cell.angle_beta   90.00
_cell.angle_gamma   90.00
#
_symmetry.space_group_name_H-M   'P 1'
#
loop_
_entity.id
_entity.type
_entity.pdbx_description
1 polymer ?
#
loop_
_entity_poly.entity_id
_entity_poly.type
_entity_poly.pdbx_seq_one_letter_code
_entity_poly.pdbx_strand_id
1 'polypeptide(L)'
;MVICSLFVTIPQPNVKGVLQNNKSYYKIVNFDVFEINICVTDIESNRQNIIPRPDVGWDRMRYYFPRYSDALIRDIETGRVFTVRRTFGGLHADVEPLTADDTRIMYEIWGGWSWARRAVVVYIGNYAFAGSLAGMPHAGVDSAPVLAIVDNRSGGFGRGQNFDMISGNDVCGHFCLHFAGSRTHGNENINAAHQNKVRIAAAHIANTY
;
A
#
# COMPACT_ATOMS: atom_id res chain seq x y z
N MET A 1 22.28 6.19 -41.56
CA MET A 1 22.02 5.21 -40.49
C MET A 1 21.07 5.89 -39.53
N VAL A 2 19.76 5.66 -39.66
CA VAL A 2 18.71 6.32 -38.91
C VAL A 2 18.43 5.45 -37.68
N ILE A 3 18.71 5.98 -36.51
CA ILE A 3 18.39 5.31 -35.25
C ILE A 3 16.92 5.60 -34.95
N CYS A 4 16.08 4.60 -35.11
CA CYS A 4 14.66 4.65 -34.75
C CYS A 4 14.53 4.43 -33.24
N SER A 5 14.27 5.52 -32.51
CA SER A 5 13.94 5.44 -31.07
C SER A 5 12.51 4.90 -30.92
N LEU A 6 12.36 3.67 -30.49
CA LEU A 6 11.07 3.13 -30.06
C LEU A 6 10.69 3.80 -28.72
N PHE A 7 9.73 4.70 -28.76
CA PHE A 7 9.00 5.12 -27.55
C PHE A 7 8.00 4.01 -27.19
N VAL A 8 8.31 3.27 -26.15
CA VAL A 8 7.31 2.37 -25.51
C VAL A 8 6.40 3.25 -24.70
N THR A 9 5.22 3.55 -25.22
CA THR A 9 4.13 4.14 -24.43
C THR A 9 3.58 3.06 -23.52
N ILE A 10 3.82 3.19 -22.20
CA ILE A 10 3.18 2.36 -21.18
C ILE A 10 1.71 2.81 -21.09
N PRO A 11 0.74 1.95 -21.39
CA PRO A 11 -0.68 2.32 -21.23
C PRO A 11 -0.99 2.57 -19.75
N GLN A 12 -1.64 3.70 -19.47
CA GLN A 12 -2.18 3.99 -18.14
C GLN A 12 -3.32 3.01 -17.85
N PRO A 13 -3.40 2.43 -16.63
CA PRO A 13 -4.48 1.51 -16.30
C PRO A 13 -5.81 2.27 -16.28
N ASN A 14 -6.76 1.81 -17.09
CA ASN A 14 -8.13 2.31 -17.07
C ASN A 14 -8.86 1.75 -15.84
N VAL A 15 -9.00 2.55 -14.79
CA VAL A 15 -9.83 2.21 -13.63
C VAL A 15 -11.27 2.60 -13.96
N LYS A 16 -12.13 1.63 -14.25
CA LYS A 16 -13.59 1.85 -14.35
C LYS A 16 -14.23 1.34 -13.07
N GLY A 17 -14.67 2.27 -12.23
CA GLY A 17 -15.59 1.96 -11.14
C GLY A 17 -16.99 1.66 -11.69
N VAL A 18 -17.57 0.52 -11.36
CA VAL A 18 -18.95 0.17 -11.68
C VAL A 18 -19.71 0.08 -10.36
N LEU A 19 -20.66 1.00 -10.16
CA LEU A 19 -21.63 0.91 -9.08
C LEU A 19 -22.81 0.04 -9.54
N GLN A 20 -22.95 -1.14 -8.97
CA GLN A 20 -24.17 -1.92 -9.02
C GLN A 20 -24.61 -2.28 -7.60
N ASN A 21 -25.80 -1.83 -7.23
CA ASN A 21 -26.50 -2.21 -6.00
C ASN A 21 -25.75 -1.94 -4.68
N ASN A 22 -25.29 -0.70 -4.44
CA ASN A 22 -24.62 -0.26 -3.21
C ASN A 22 -23.38 -1.10 -2.79
N LYS A 23 -22.71 -1.74 -3.72
CA LYS A 23 -21.45 -2.45 -3.52
C LYS A 23 -20.36 -1.81 -4.36
N SER A 24 -19.30 -1.34 -3.71
CA SER A 24 -18.13 -0.82 -4.41
C SER A 24 -17.26 -2.00 -4.86
N TYR A 25 -17.06 -2.14 -6.16
CA TYR A 25 -16.16 -3.11 -6.77
C TYR A 25 -14.93 -2.38 -7.28
N TYR A 26 -13.75 -2.87 -6.92
CA TYR A 26 -12.48 -2.39 -7.48
C TYR A 26 -11.91 -3.47 -8.40
N LYS A 27 -11.71 -3.14 -9.66
CA LYS A 27 -11.01 -4.01 -10.61
C LYS A 27 -9.55 -3.62 -10.64
N ILE A 28 -8.68 -4.44 -10.08
CA ILE A 28 -7.23 -4.28 -10.17
C ILE A 28 -6.76 -5.03 -11.42
N VAL A 29 -6.23 -4.29 -12.39
CA VAL A 29 -5.65 -4.88 -13.62
C VAL A 29 -4.14 -4.92 -13.43
N ASN A 30 -3.60 -6.09 -13.15
CA ASN A 30 -2.17 -6.34 -13.20
C ASN A 30 -1.75 -6.77 -14.61
N PHE A 31 -0.60 -6.29 -15.07
CA PHE A 31 0.07 -6.80 -16.26
C PHE A 31 0.49 -8.25 -16.00
N ASP A 32 -0.05 -9.13 -16.82
CA ASP A 32 0.17 -10.57 -16.89
C ASP A 32 -0.15 -11.42 -15.64
N VAL A 33 -1.27 -12.14 -15.78
CA VAL A 33 -1.64 -13.47 -15.25
C VAL A 33 -2.60 -13.56 -14.07
N PHE A 34 -2.89 -12.53 -13.23
CA PHE A 34 -3.98 -12.69 -12.25
C PHE A 34 -4.86 -11.45 -12.13
N GLU A 35 -6.11 -11.55 -12.62
CA GLU A 35 -7.17 -10.62 -12.21
C GLU A 35 -7.53 -10.89 -10.75
N ILE A 36 -7.18 -9.96 -9.85
CA ILE A 36 -7.64 -10.04 -8.47
C ILE A 36 -8.87 -9.16 -8.34
N ASN A 37 -10.05 -9.77 -8.47
CA ASN A 37 -11.31 -9.16 -8.11
C ASN A 37 -11.58 -9.45 -6.63
N ILE A 38 -11.09 -8.63 -5.71
CA ILE A 38 -11.42 -8.76 -4.29
C ILE A 38 -12.34 -7.61 -3.89
N CYS A 39 -13.62 -7.93 -3.67
CA CYS A 39 -14.57 -7.04 -2.99
C CYS A 39 -14.48 -7.30 -1.47
N VAL A 40 -14.82 -6.29 -0.65
CA VAL A 40 -14.89 -6.46 0.82
C VAL A 40 -15.81 -7.61 1.22
N THR A 41 -16.92 -7.79 0.50
CA THR A 41 -17.83 -8.93 0.66
C THR A 41 -17.19 -10.25 0.27
N ASP A 42 -16.17 -10.24 -0.60
CA ASP A 42 -15.49 -11.46 -1.03
C ASP A 42 -14.49 -11.95 0.02
N ILE A 43 -13.90 -11.09 0.83
CA ILE A 43 -13.04 -11.52 1.95
C ILE A 43 -13.88 -12.25 3.00
N GLU A 44 -15.08 -11.77 3.29
CA GLU A 44 -15.96 -12.40 4.28
C GLU A 44 -16.59 -13.68 3.75
N SER A 45 -16.99 -13.71 2.47
CA SER A 45 -17.55 -14.90 1.81
C SER A 45 -16.49 -15.95 1.43
N ASN A 46 -15.25 -15.51 1.14
CA ASN A 46 -14.13 -16.37 0.78
C ASN A 46 -13.14 -16.63 1.93
N ARG A 47 -13.54 -16.41 3.16
CA ARG A 47 -12.68 -16.61 4.34
C ARG A 47 -12.01 -17.98 4.37
N GLN A 48 -12.69 -19.01 3.89
CA GLN A 48 -12.18 -20.39 3.80
C GLN A 48 -11.04 -20.58 2.78
N ASN A 49 -10.87 -19.65 1.83
CA ASN A 49 -9.83 -19.70 0.81
C ASN A 49 -8.62 -18.82 1.13
N ILE A 50 -8.68 -18.07 2.23
CA ILE A 50 -7.55 -17.24 2.66
C ILE A 50 -6.48 -18.11 3.30
N ILE A 51 -5.25 -17.96 2.82
CA ILE A 51 -4.06 -18.63 3.34
C ILE A 51 -3.33 -17.69 4.29
N PRO A 52 -3.37 -17.91 5.61
CA PRO A 52 -2.69 -17.07 6.58
C PRO A 52 -1.16 -17.20 6.46
N ARG A 53 -0.47 -16.07 6.47
CA ARG A 53 1.00 -15.95 6.47
C ARG A 53 1.46 -14.89 7.48
N PRO A 54 1.11 -15.02 8.76
CA PRO A 54 1.37 -13.98 9.77
C PRO A 54 2.85 -13.81 10.10
N ASP A 55 3.67 -14.81 9.81
CA ASP A 55 5.09 -14.93 10.16
C ASP A 55 6.06 -14.49 9.05
N VAL A 56 5.54 -14.07 7.88
CA VAL A 56 6.41 -13.68 6.76
C VAL A 56 7.10 -12.36 7.06
N GLY A 57 8.42 -12.40 7.18
CA GLY A 57 9.26 -11.23 7.37
C GLY A 57 9.57 -10.48 6.06
N TRP A 58 10.13 -9.26 6.22
CA TRP A 58 10.41 -8.35 5.09
C TRP A 58 11.35 -8.96 4.04
N ASP A 59 12.29 -9.77 4.42
CA ASP A 59 13.22 -10.46 3.54
C ASP A 59 12.51 -11.32 2.47
N ARG A 60 11.39 -11.94 2.85
CA ARG A 60 10.52 -12.70 1.95
C ARG A 60 9.34 -11.90 1.43
N MET A 61 8.80 -10.98 2.24
CA MET A 61 7.62 -10.19 1.90
C MET A 61 7.80 -9.41 0.59
N ARG A 62 9.01 -8.90 0.31
CA ARG A 62 9.33 -8.20 -0.94
C ARG A 62 9.12 -9.02 -2.22
N TYR A 63 9.05 -10.35 -2.13
CA TYR A 63 8.73 -11.23 -3.27
C TYR A 63 7.22 -11.46 -3.43
N TYR A 64 6.46 -11.49 -2.33
CA TYR A 64 5.00 -11.53 -2.37
C TYR A 64 4.39 -10.19 -2.77
N PHE A 65 5.04 -9.11 -2.37
CA PHE A 65 4.62 -7.74 -2.63
C PHE A 65 5.74 -6.98 -3.39
N PRO A 66 5.98 -7.31 -4.67
CA PRO A 66 6.97 -6.60 -5.47
C PRO A 66 6.55 -5.15 -5.72
N ARG A 67 7.50 -4.29 -6.15
CA ARG A 67 7.17 -2.92 -6.56
C ARG A 67 6.16 -2.95 -7.70
N TYR A 68 5.26 -1.97 -7.69
CA TYR A 68 4.17 -1.79 -8.66
C TYR A 68 3.05 -2.82 -8.58
N SER A 69 3.03 -3.66 -7.55
CA SER A 69 1.90 -4.51 -7.24
C SER A 69 0.98 -3.88 -6.21
N ASP A 70 -0.27 -4.32 -6.22
CA ASP A 70 -1.34 -3.80 -5.39
C ASP A 70 -1.66 -4.76 -4.24
N ALA A 71 -2.17 -4.21 -3.16
CA ALA A 71 -2.65 -4.96 -2.01
C ALA A 71 -3.92 -4.33 -1.46
N LEU A 72 -4.81 -5.15 -0.92
CA LEU A 72 -5.91 -4.68 -0.11
C LEU A 72 -5.46 -4.64 1.36
N ILE A 73 -5.71 -3.53 2.02
CA ILE A 73 -5.37 -3.32 3.42
C ILE A 73 -6.66 -3.31 4.24
N ARG A 74 -6.69 -4.09 5.32
CA ARG A 74 -7.74 -4.00 6.34
C ARG A 74 -7.15 -3.47 7.64
N ASP A 75 -7.64 -2.35 8.10
CA ASP A 75 -7.35 -1.86 9.44
C ASP A 75 -8.08 -2.72 10.47
N ILE A 76 -7.36 -3.27 11.44
CA ILE A 76 -7.91 -4.25 12.38
C ILE A 76 -8.89 -3.62 13.37
N GLU A 77 -8.64 -2.38 13.80
CA GLU A 77 -9.47 -1.71 14.81
C GLU A 77 -10.84 -1.28 14.25
N THR A 78 -10.86 -0.76 13.03
CA THR A 78 -12.09 -0.25 12.40
C THR A 78 -12.76 -1.27 11.48
N GLY A 79 -12.04 -2.30 11.04
CA GLY A 79 -12.47 -3.25 10.03
C GLY A 79 -12.54 -2.67 8.62
N ARG A 80 -12.25 -1.37 8.43
CA ARG A 80 -12.31 -0.69 7.13
C ARG A 80 -11.17 -1.15 6.23
N VAL A 81 -11.42 -1.08 4.94
CA VAL A 81 -10.49 -1.53 3.90
C VAL A 81 -10.25 -0.44 2.87
N PHE A 82 -9.06 -0.46 2.30
CA PHE A 82 -8.62 0.43 1.21
C PHE A 82 -7.52 -0.28 0.42
N THR A 83 -7.27 0.18 -0.80
CA THR A 83 -6.27 -0.39 -1.68
C THR A 83 -5.02 0.49 -1.74
N VAL A 84 -3.87 -0.16 -1.84
CA VAL A 84 -2.58 0.52 -1.99
C VAL A 84 -1.73 -0.15 -3.06
N ARG A 85 -0.84 0.62 -3.68
CA ARG A 85 0.25 0.12 -4.52
C ARG A 85 1.57 0.27 -3.80
N ARG A 86 2.41 -0.76 -3.85
CA ARG A 86 3.80 -0.60 -3.45
C ARG A 86 4.55 0.12 -4.54
N THR A 87 5.04 1.34 -4.25
CA THR A 87 5.76 2.19 -5.20
C THR A 87 7.27 2.06 -5.03
N PHE A 88 7.76 2.20 -3.81
CA PHE A 88 9.19 2.18 -3.48
C PHE A 88 9.50 1.26 -2.29
N GLY A 89 10.57 1.58 -1.58
CA GLY A 89 10.98 0.93 -0.34
C GLY A 89 11.90 -0.27 -0.53
N GLY A 90 13.05 -0.21 0.14
CA GLY A 90 14.04 -1.30 0.21
C GLY A 90 14.11 -1.94 1.59
N LEU A 91 13.90 -1.16 2.65
CA LEU A 91 13.95 -1.58 4.05
C LEU A 91 12.56 -1.90 4.64
N HIS A 92 11.51 -1.41 4.01
CA HIS A 92 10.09 -1.69 4.19
C HIS A 92 9.35 -1.38 2.88
N ALA A 93 8.04 -1.53 2.82
CA ALA A 93 7.28 -1.11 1.66
C ALA A 93 6.87 0.35 1.79
N ASP A 94 7.16 1.15 0.77
CA ASP A 94 6.54 2.46 0.58
C ASP A 94 5.32 2.25 -0.30
N VAL A 95 4.16 2.68 0.17
CA VAL A 95 2.88 2.43 -0.48
C VAL A 95 2.10 3.72 -0.68
N GLU A 96 1.32 3.78 -1.74
CA GLU A 96 0.40 4.87 -2.02
C GLU A 96 -1.02 4.33 -2.19
N PRO A 97 -2.06 5.03 -1.69
CA PRO A 97 -3.45 4.71 -2.02
C PRO A 97 -3.66 4.75 -3.52
N LEU A 98 -4.47 3.84 -4.06
CA LEU A 98 -4.73 3.80 -5.49
C LEU A 98 -5.66 4.90 -5.98
N THR A 99 -6.58 5.34 -5.14
CA THR A 99 -7.63 6.30 -5.50
C THR A 99 -7.81 7.37 -4.42
N ALA A 100 -8.46 8.48 -4.77
CA ALA A 100 -8.87 9.51 -3.81
C ALA A 100 -9.81 8.94 -2.72
N ASP A 101 -10.65 7.96 -3.05
CA ASP A 101 -11.49 7.28 -2.07
C ASP A 101 -10.67 6.45 -1.08
N ASP A 102 -9.64 5.73 -1.53
CA ASP A 102 -8.72 5.01 -0.64
C ASP A 102 -8.00 5.98 0.31
N THR A 103 -7.55 7.12 -0.22
CA THR A 103 -6.93 8.20 0.57
C THR A 103 -7.90 8.75 1.62
N ARG A 104 -9.15 9.02 1.25
CA ARG A 104 -10.19 9.49 2.18
C ARG A 104 -10.45 8.44 3.27
N ILE A 105 -10.53 7.16 2.93
CA ILE A 105 -10.72 6.08 3.90
C ILE A 105 -9.55 6.04 4.88
N MET A 106 -8.31 6.13 4.39
CA MET A 106 -7.13 6.22 5.25
C MET A 106 -7.20 7.43 6.18
N TYR A 107 -7.48 8.62 5.66
CA TYR A 107 -7.58 9.85 6.44
C TYR A 107 -8.59 9.71 7.59
N GLU A 108 -9.76 9.13 7.31
CA GLU A 108 -10.81 8.90 8.30
C GLU A 108 -10.42 7.85 9.36
N ILE A 109 -9.71 6.77 8.97
CA ILE A 109 -9.21 5.74 9.90
C ILE A 109 -8.25 6.34 10.94
N TRP A 110 -7.37 7.25 10.53
CA TRP A 110 -6.43 7.92 11.45
C TRP A 110 -7.01 9.15 12.13
N GLY A 111 -8.17 9.65 11.70
CA GLY A 111 -8.73 10.91 12.17
C GLY A 111 -7.90 12.13 11.77
N GLY A 112 -7.19 12.03 10.63
CA GLY A 112 -6.23 12.99 10.11
C GLY A 112 -4.85 12.38 9.90
N TRP A 113 -3.95 13.09 9.21
CA TRP A 113 -2.59 12.60 8.96
C TRP A 113 -1.77 12.52 10.25
N SER A 114 -1.19 11.37 10.53
CA SER A 114 -0.50 11.09 11.79
C SER A 114 0.57 10.01 11.62
N TRP A 115 1.69 10.15 12.34
CA TRP A 115 2.69 9.10 12.47
C TRP A 115 2.26 7.92 13.37
N ALA A 116 1.04 7.92 13.89
CA ALA A 116 0.50 6.79 14.63
C ALA A 116 0.52 5.51 13.77
N ARG A 117 0.95 4.40 14.35
CA ARG A 117 1.02 3.10 13.69
C ARG A 117 -0.24 2.31 13.99
N ARG A 118 -0.80 1.70 12.96
CA ARG A 118 -1.96 0.81 13.08
C ARG A 118 -1.61 -0.60 12.65
N ALA A 119 -2.20 -1.58 13.31
CA ALA A 119 -2.08 -2.98 12.92
C ALA A 119 -3.03 -3.24 11.75
N VAL A 120 -2.51 -3.82 10.69
CA VAL A 120 -3.27 -4.07 9.46
C VAL A 120 -3.08 -5.50 8.96
N VAL A 121 -4.11 -6.05 8.32
CA VAL A 121 -4.00 -7.24 7.50
C VAL A 121 -3.77 -6.80 6.06
N VAL A 122 -2.75 -7.36 5.42
CA VAL A 122 -2.39 -7.08 4.03
C VAL A 122 -2.75 -8.28 3.18
N TYR A 123 -3.73 -8.14 2.30
CA TYR A 123 -4.15 -9.20 1.40
C TYR A 123 -3.50 -9.01 0.03
N ILE A 124 -2.83 -10.08 -0.42
CA ILE A 124 -2.20 -10.15 -1.74
C ILE A 124 -2.58 -11.50 -2.35
N GLY A 125 -3.37 -11.50 -3.41
CA GLY A 125 -4.03 -12.70 -3.87
C GLY A 125 -4.90 -13.30 -2.76
N ASN A 126 -4.74 -14.58 -2.52
CA ASN A 126 -5.43 -15.30 -1.43
C ASN A 126 -4.61 -15.38 -0.13
N TYR A 127 -3.52 -14.65 0.00
CA TYR A 127 -2.69 -14.64 1.21
C TYR A 127 -3.04 -13.47 2.12
N ALA A 128 -3.01 -13.70 3.44
CA ALA A 128 -3.15 -12.67 4.48
C ALA A 128 -1.84 -12.53 5.26
N PHE A 129 -1.24 -11.34 5.22
CA PHE A 129 0.02 -11.01 5.88
C PHE A 129 -0.19 -10.00 7.01
N ALA A 130 0.65 -10.12 8.05
CA ALA A 130 0.64 -9.17 9.16
C ALA A 130 1.48 -7.94 8.83
N GLY A 131 0.87 -6.75 8.93
CA GLY A 131 1.52 -5.48 8.66
C GLY A 131 1.28 -4.41 9.72
N SER A 132 2.08 -3.35 9.64
CA SER A 132 1.92 -2.13 10.40
C SER A 132 2.06 -0.92 9.49
N LEU A 133 1.04 -0.09 9.41
CA LEU A 133 1.00 1.10 8.56
C LEU A 133 1.04 2.38 9.40
N ALA A 134 1.86 3.35 9.01
CA ALA A 134 1.86 4.71 9.54
C ALA A 134 0.96 5.60 8.67
N GLY A 135 0.16 6.48 9.30
CA GLY A 135 -0.84 7.30 8.60
C GLY A 135 -0.35 8.71 8.23
N MET A 136 0.95 8.90 7.98
CA MET A 136 1.50 10.20 7.55
C MET A 136 2.06 10.08 6.14
N PRO A 137 1.47 10.77 5.15
CA PRO A 137 2.05 10.85 3.81
C PRO A 137 3.30 11.73 3.85
N HIS A 138 4.35 11.31 3.16
CA HIS A 138 5.62 12.02 3.19
C HIS A 138 6.46 11.84 1.93
N ALA A 139 7.44 12.74 1.80
CA ALA A 139 8.50 12.74 0.79
C ALA A 139 8.01 12.88 -0.67
N GLY A 140 6.82 13.47 -0.90
CA GLY A 140 6.28 13.67 -2.24
C GLY A 140 5.71 15.05 -2.51
N VAL A 141 5.50 15.31 -3.80
CA VAL A 141 4.80 16.48 -4.38
C VAL A 141 4.02 15.99 -5.59
N ASP A 142 2.69 15.90 -5.50
CA ASP A 142 1.81 15.31 -6.53
C ASP A 142 1.89 16.00 -7.90
N SER A 143 2.15 17.32 -7.92
CA SER A 143 2.29 18.12 -9.14
C SER A 143 3.64 17.98 -9.87
N ALA A 144 4.58 17.21 -9.33
CA ALA A 144 5.93 17.11 -9.87
C ALA A 144 6.23 15.69 -10.43
N PRO A 145 7.11 15.58 -11.45
CA PRO A 145 7.49 14.27 -11.95
C PRO A 145 8.12 13.39 -10.86
N VAL A 146 7.80 12.10 -10.90
CA VAL A 146 8.38 11.09 -10.00
C VAL A 146 9.91 11.09 -10.11
N LEU A 147 10.60 10.96 -8.95
CA LEU A 147 12.06 10.98 -8.80
C LEU A 147 12.74 12.31 -9.17
N ALA A 148 12.01 13.33 -9.62
CA ALA A 148 12.58 14.67 -9.78
C ALA A 148 13.07 15.22 -8.43
N ILE A 149 14.08 16.09 -8.46
CA ILE A 149 14.48 16.83 -7.26
C ILE A 149 13.53 18.02 -7.07
N VAL A 150 12.80 17.98 -5.98
CA VAL A 150 11.78 18.99 -5.63
C VAL A 150 12.01 19.55 -4.24
N ASP A 151 11.45 20.74 -3.99
CA ASP A 151 11.44 21.37 -2.68
C ASP A 151 10.11 21.07 -1.94
N ASN A 152 10.08 21.32 -0.63
CA ASN A 152 8.86 21.28 0.19
C ASN A 152 8.07 19.98 0.10
N ARG A 153 8.76 18.82 0.05
CA ARG A 153 8.10 17.52 0.06
C ARG A 153 7.24 17.34 1.31
N SER A 154 6.14 16.65 1.15
CA SER A 154 5.17 16.36 2.22
C SER A 154 5.83 15.75 3.47
N GLY A 155 5.14 15.86 4.61
CA GLY A 155 5.66 15.35 5.89
C GLY A 155 6.89 16.11 6.43
N GLY A 156 7.24 17.28 5.88
CA GLY A 156 8.41 18.08 6.30
C GLY A 156 9.76 17.56 5.78
N PHE A 157 9.78 16.77 4.71
CA PHE A 157 10.99 16.14 4.16
C PHE A 157 11.88 17.06 3.32
N GLY A 158 11.52 18.36 3.19
CA GLY A 158 12.34 19.39 2.54
C GLY A 158 12.68 19.05 1.09
N ARG A 159 13.90 19.44 0.64
CA ARG A 159 14.39 19.19 -0.71
C ARG A 159 14.90 17.76 -0.90
N GLY A 160 14.52 17.10 -2.02
CA GLY A 160 15.01 15.78 -2.38
C GLY A 160 14.22 15.15 -3.52
N GLN A 161 14.44 13.87 -3.77
CA GLN A 161 13.69 13.13 -4.79
C GLN A 161 12.21 13.06 -4.43
N ASN A 162 11.36 13.25 -5.44
CA ASN A 162 9.92 13.12 -5.33
C ASN A 162 9.54 11.62 -5.32
N PHE A 163 9.04 11.14 -4.18
CA PHE A 163 8.54 9.78 -4.02
C PHE A 163 7.00 9.74 -4.03
N ASP A 164 6.41 10.47 -4.96
CA ASP A 164 5.00 10.46 -5.28
C ASP A 164 4.86 9.89 -6.69
N MET A 165 4.15 8.78 -6.83
CA MET A 165 4.06 8.05 -8.10
C MET A 165 2.65 8.06 -8.68
N ILE A 166 1.62 8.12 -7.84
CA ILE A 166 0.22 7.99 -8.25
C ILE A 166 -0.44 9.36 -8.20
N SER A 167 -0.50 10.04 -9.33
CA SER A 167 -1.16 11.34 -9.43
C SER A 167 -2.67 11.22 -9.33
N GLY A 168 -3.33 12.19 -8.67
CA GLY A 168 -4.78 12.29 -8.58
C GLY A 168 -5.42 11.35 -7.57
N ASN A 169 -4.64 10.79 -6.66
CA ASN A 169 -5.12 10.03 -5.52
C ASN A 169 -5.37 10.90 -4.26
N ASP A 170 -5.32 12.23 -4.40
CA ASP A 170 -5.55 13.24 -3.34
C ASP A 170 -4.57 13.16 -2.16
N VAL A 171 -3.36 12.65 -2.37
CA VAL A 171 -2.29 12.66 -1.37
C VAL A 171 -0.94 12.96 -2.02
N CYS A 172 -0.06 13.66 -1.30
CA CYS A 172 1.31 13.91 -1.76
C CYS A 172 2.28 12.97 -1.07
N GLY A 173 2.95 12.08 -1.85
CA GLY A 173 3.95 11.15 -1.37
C GLY A 173 3.38 9.81 -0.89
N HIS A 174 4.20 9.07 -0.16
CA HIS A 174 3.94 7.68 0.22
C HIS A 174 3.77 7.49 1.73
N PHE A 175 3.34 6.29 2.11
CA PHE A 175 3.20 5.83 3.49
C PHE A 175 4.13 4.64 3.76
N CYS A 176 4.60 4.51 5.01
CA CYS A 176 5.45 3.39 5.44
C CYS A 176 4.62 2.19 5.89
N LEU A 177 4.66 1.08 5.14
CA LEU A 177 4.07 -0.20 5.51
C LEU A 177 5.19 -1.17 5.92
N HIS A 178 5.21 -1.53 7.20
CA HIS A 178 6.20 -2.42 7.81
C HIS A 178 5.65 -3.83 8.00
N PHE A 179 6.52 -4.81 7.83
CA PHE A 179 6.34 -6.22 8.14
C PHE A 179 7.36 -6.66 9.21
N ALA A 180 7.33 -7.91 9.65
CA ALA A 180 8.32 -8.42 10.59
C ALA A 180 9.75 -8.20 10.06
N GLY A 181 10.63 -7.64 10.89
CA GLY A 181 12.01 -7.35 10.52
C GLY A 181 12.23 -6.15 9.59
N SER A 182 11.19 -5.43 9.16
CA SER A 182 11.33 -4.17 8.43
C SER A 182 12.09 -3.13 9.24
N ARG A 183 12.87 -2.29 8.55
CA ARG A 183 13.70 -1.22 9.12
C ARG A 183 13.24 0.14 8.62
N THR A 184 13.56 1.20 9.36
CA THR A 184 13.30 2.60 8.97
C THR A 184 14.37 3.12 8.01
N HIS A 185 14.06 4.12 7.16
CA HIS A 185 15.03 4.73 6.25
C HIS A 185 16.13 5.51 6.95
N GLY A 186 15.80 6.25 8.03
CA GLY A 186 16.70 7.25 8.59
C GLY A 186 17.91 6.67 9.32
N ASN A 187 17.74 5.56 10.01
CA ASN A 187 18.80 4.94 10.83
C ASN A 187 18.96 3.43 10.61
N GLU A 188 18.18 2.87 9.68
CA GLU A 188 18.16 1.44 9.34
C GLU A 188 17.86 0.52 10.53
N ASN A 189 17.22 1.04 11.56
CA ASN A 189 16.88 0.30 12.77
C ASN A 189 15.48 -0.32 12.67
N ILE A 190 15.30 -1.41 13.38
CA ILE A 190 13.98 -2.00 13.62
C ILE A 190 13.19 -1.06 14.54
N ASN A 191 12.03 -0.60 14.12
CA ASN A 191 11.18 0.27 14.91
C ASN A 191 10.25 -0.57 15.81
N ALA A 192 10.43 -0.47 17.13
CA ALA A 192 9.68 -1.26 18.11
C ALA A 192 8.16 -1.02 18.04
N ALA A 193 7.72 0.21 17.75
CA ALA A 193 6.28 0.53 17.64
C ALA A 193 5.65 -0.14 16.41
N HIS A 194 6.33 -0.15 15.27
CA HIS A 194 5.89 -0.93 14.11
C HIS A 194 5.88 -2.44 14.41
N GLN A 195 6.95 -2.98 14.98
CA GLN A 195 7.00 -4.42 15.28
C GLN A 195 5.93 -4.85 16.29
N ASN A 196 5.54 -3.98 17.24
CA ASN A 196 4.43 -4.25 18.12
C ASN A 196 3.10 -4.38 17.36
N LYS A 197 2.82 -3.48 16.41
CA LYS A 197 1.61 -3.54 15.57
C LYS A 197 1.61 -4.75 14.64
N VAL A 198 2.78 -5.13 14.08
CA VAL A 198 2.92 -6.37 13.30
C VAL A 198 2.57 -7.60 14.14
N ARG A 199 3.02 -7.69 15.41
CA ARG A 199 2.65 -8.80 16.30
C ARG A 199 1.14 -8.85 16.60
N ILE A 200 0.50 -7.69 16.81
CA ILE A 200 -0.96 -7.60 16.98
C ILE A 200 -1.67 -8.11 15.72
N ALA A 201 -1.21 -7.71 14.53
CA ALA A 201 -1.77 -8.17 13.27
C ALA A 201 -1.58 -9.69 13.07
N ALA A 202 -0.41 -10.21 13.43
CA ALA A 202 -0.12 -11.65 13.35
C ALA A 202 -1.04 -12.47 14.26
N ALA A 203 -1.24 -12.03 15.50
CA ALA A 203 -2.17 -12.67 16.42
C ALA A 203 -3.63 -12.61 15.92
N HIS A 204 -4.04 -11.48 15.35
CA HIS A 204 -5.37 -11.34 14.75
C HIS A 204 -5.57 -12.34 13.60
N ILE A 205 -4.61 -12.46 12.68
CA ILE A 205 -4.67 -13.41 11.54
C ILE A 205 -4.77 -14.85 12.06
N ALA A 206 -3.93 -15.24 13.03
CA ALA A 206 -3.91 -16.59 13.60
C ALA A 206 -5.23 -16.97 14.30
N ASN A 207 -5.97 -15.99 14.84
CA ASN A 207 -7.26 -16.20 15.49
C ASN A 207 -8.45 -16.10 14.50
N THR A 208 -8.22 -15.62 13.27
CA THR A 208 -9.28 -15.37 12.30
C THR A 208 -9.36 -16.46 11.24
N TYR A 209 -8.23 -17.00 10.83
CA TYR A 209 -8.04 -17.99 9.76
C TYR A 209 -7.38 -19.27 10.30
#